data_65b2030c765ab56d037684f5aff85e23
#
_entry.id   65b2030c765ab56d037684f5aff85e23
#
_cell.length_a   1.000
_cell.length_b   1.000
_cell.length_c   1.000
_cell.angle_alpha   90.00
_cell.angle_beta   90.00
_cell.angle_gamma   90.00
#
_symmetry.space_group_name_H-M   'P 1'
#
loop_
_entity.id
_entity.type
_entity.pdbx_description
1 polymer ?
#
loop_
_entity_poly.entity_id
_entity_poly.type
_entity_poly.pdbx_seq_one_letter_code
_entity_poly.pdbx_strand_id
1 'polypeptide(L)'
;MQHNHSFTNDKHPDMVSGIKTPASEEAGNIARIKRVTWLGMVINIFLAGLKLALGIFGGSQALVADAVHSFSDMSTDVAVLFGVKFWSAPPDESHPYGHKRIETLITAAIGIFLGLVAIGIGYNALMSIWAEQAGQPSWVALIGALLSIVFKEFVYRWTVAVGKQVKSPAVVANAWHHRTDALSSIPVAIAIAAAAINPAWAFLDYVGAVIVSIFILHTAWGIISSTLAELIDQGVPQEDHERLATLATATPGVISVHAIRTRRMSSALYVDLHVMVNGYMTVEKGHEIAKEVKQNLVTNHPDAMDVVVHLEPSPLDS
;
A
#
# COMPACT_ATOMS: atom_id res chain seq x y z
N MET A 1 -27.77 -41.26 61.71
CA MET A 1 -28.86 -40.46 61.17
C MET A 1 -28.33 -39.71 59.96
N GLN A 2 -28.63 -40.23 58.75
CA GLN A 2 -28.28 -39.66 57.50
C GLN A 2 -29.36 -38.66 57.13
N HIS A 3 -29.01 -37.39 56.81
CA HIS A 3 -29.89 -36.49 56.09
C HIS A 3 -29.34 -36.22 54.69
N ASN A 4 -30.03 -36.89 53.72
CA ASN A 4 -29.93 -36.62 52.31
C ASN A 4 -30.68 -35.31 52.02
N HIS A 5 -29.97 -34.29 51.49
CA HIS A 5 -30.60 -33.16 50.79
C HIS A 5 -30.35 -33.32 49.30
N SER A 6 -31.39 -33.77 48.60
CA SER A 6 -31.49 -33.76 47.16
C SER A 6 -31.71 -32.29 46.69
N PHE A 7 -30.71 -31.70 45.99
CA PHE A 7 -30.94 -30.49 45.22
C PHE A 7 -31.60 -30.83 43.88
N THR A 8 -32.82 -30.41 43.74
CA THR A 8 -33.58 -30.43 42.51
C THR A 8 -32.94 -29.45 41.51
N ASN A 9 -32.58 -29.99 40.35
CA ASN A 9 -32.00 -29.31 39.21
C ASN A 9 -33.13 -28.59 38.43
N ASP A 10 -33.47 -27.36 38.80
CA ASP A 10 -34.35 -26.50 38.03
C ASP A 10 -33.60 -26.00 36.80
N LYS A 11 -33.86 -26.66 35.65
CA LYS A 11 -33.51 -26.15 34.34
C LYS A 11 -34.34 -24.91 34.04
N HIS A 12 -33.74 -23.70 34.19
CA HIS A 12 -34.24 -22.54 33.51
C HIS A 12 -33.93 -22.63 32.02
N PRO A 13 -34.94 -22.53 31.14
CA PRO A 13 -34.67 -22.55 29.70
C PRO A 13 -34.08 -21.25 29.21
N ASP A 14 -33.04 -21.39 28.44
CA ASP A 14 -32.49 -20.50 27.42
C ASP A 14 -33.13 -19.12 27.23
N MET A 15 -32.62 -18.10 27.91
CA MET A 15 -32.84 -16.69 27.61
C MET A 15 -31.51 -15.94 27.50
N VAL A 16 -30.54 -16.49 26.75
CA VAL A 16 -29.28 -15.80 26.38
C VAL A 16 -28.94 -16.04 24.90
N SER A 17 -29.97 -15.94 24.03
CA SER A 17 -29.72 -15.88 22.60
C SER A 17 -29.84 -14.43 22.11
N GLY A 18 -28.86 -13.58 22.44
CA GLY A 18 -28.90 -12.18 21.99
C GLY A 18 -27.77 -11.28 22.45
N ILE A 19 -26.98 -11.69 23.41
CA ILE A 19 -25.86 -10.87 23.88
C ILE A 19 -24.67 -11.15 22.97
N LYS A 20 -24.41 -10.22 22.02
CA LYS A 20 -23.17 -10.25 21.23
C LYS A 20 -22.00 -10.05 22.17
N THR A 21 -21.13 -11.03 22.29
CA THR A 21 -19.87 -10.88 23.02
C THR A 21 -18.93 -9.94 22.27
N PRO A 22 -18.04 -9.18 22.94
CA PRO A 22 -17.07 -8.31 22.29
C PRO A 22 -16.27 -9.01 21.17
N ALA A 23 -15.88 -10.27 21.39
CA ALA A 23 -15.18 -11.10 20.40
C ALA A 23 -16.06 -11.41 19.16
N SER A 24 -17.37 -11.59 19.30
CA SER A 24 -18.26 -11.84 18.16
C SER A 24 -18.54 -10.57 17.35
N GLU A 25 -18.52 -9.40 17.97
CA GLU A 25 -18.61 -8.11 17.28
C GLU A 25 -17.33 -7.80 16.52
N GLU A 26 -16.16 -8.08 17.09
CA GLU A 26 -14.86 -7.91 16.44
C GLU A 26 -14.73 -8.83 15.23
N ALA A 27 -15.06 -10.12 15.34
CA ALA A 27 -15.10 -11.06 14.23
C ALA A 27 -16.08 -10.61 13.14
N GLY A 28 -17.24 -10.08 13.51
CA GLY A 28 -18.22 -9.52 12.57
C GLY A 28 -17.70 -8.28 11.83
N ASN A 29 -16.96 -7.41 12.51
CA ASN A 29 -16.35 -6.23 11.92
C ASN A 29 -15.23 -6.60 10.93
N ILE A 30 -14.37 -7.56 11.27
CA ILE A 30 -13.32 -8.08 10.39
C ILE A 30 -13.94 -8.69 9.12
N ALA A 31 -15.01 -9.47 9.24
CA ALA A 31 -15.71 -10.04 8.10
C ALA A 31 -16.32 -8.97 7.18
N ARG A 32 -16.88 -7.88 7.74
CA ARG A 32 -17.42 -6.74 6.98
C ARG A 32 -16.31 -5.98 6.25
N ILE A 33 -15.18 -5.73 6.91
CA ILE A 33 -14.00 -5.10 6.30
C ILE A 33 -13.52 -5.92 5.12
N LYS A 34 -13.28 -7.22 5.32
CA LYS A 34 -12.83 -8.12 4.24
C LYS A 34 -13.81 -8.12 3.07
N ARG A 35 -15.11 -8.20 3.34
CA ARG A 35 -16.14 -8.23 2.29
C ARG A 35 -16.18 -6.95 1.47
N VAL A 36 -16.16 -5.76 2.11
CA VAL A 36 -16.23 -4.49 1.39
C VAL A 36 -14.96 -4.22 0.58
N THR A 37 -13.79 -4.57 1.12
CA THR A 37 -12.51 -4.44 0.41
C THR A 37 -12.43 -5.39 -0.81
N TRP A 38 -12.80 -6.66 -0.63
CA TRP A 38 -12.82 -7.64 -1.73
C TRP A 38 -13.79 -7.25 -2.84
N LEU A 39 -15.02 -6.88 -2.49
CA LEU A 39 -16.01 -6.46 -3.48
C LEU A 39 -15.61 -5.15 -4.17
N GLY A 40 -15.03 -4.19 -3.44
CA GLY A 40 -14.47 -2.96 -4.02
C GLY A 40 -13.40 -3.27 -5.07
N MET A 41 -12.46 -4.17 -4.75
CA MET A 41 -11.41 -4.61 -5.66
C MET A 41 -11.98 -5.29 -6.92
N VAL A 42 -12.92 -6.23 -6.77
CA VAL A 42 -13.55 -6.91 -7.91
C VAL A 42 -14.28 -5.92 -8.81
N ILE A 43 -15.01 -4.96 -8.23
CA ILE A 43 -15.70 -3.92 -8.98
C ILE A 43 -14.68 -3.05 -9.73
N ASN A 44 -13.57 -2.66 -9.10
CA ASN A 44 -12.53 -1.86 -9.76
C ASN A 44 -11.89 -2.59 -10.93
N ILE A 45 -11.57 -3.88 -10.80
CA ILE A 45 -11.05 -4.73 -11.89
C ILE A 45 -12.06 -4.78 -13.05
N PHE A 46 -13.33 -5.01 -12.74
CA PHE A 46 -14.39 -5.04 -13.73
C PHE A 46 -14.54 -3.70 -14.45
N LEU A 47 -14.53 -2.58 -13.71
CA LEU A 47 -14.65 -1.25 -14.28
C LEU A 47 -13.44 -0.86 -15.14
N ALA A 48 -12.22 -1.23 -14.74
CA ALA A 48 -11.03 -1.00 -15.54
C ALA A 48 -11.09 -1.79 -16.86
N GLY A 49 -11.48 -3.06 -16.81
CA GLY A 49 -11.71 -3.87 -18.01
C GLY A 49 -12.83 -3.32 -18.91
N LEU A 50 -13.94 -2.86 -18.31
CA LEU A 50 -15.04 -2.25 -19.03
C LEU A 50 -14.60 -0.94 -19.71
N LYS A 51 -13.87 -0.06 -19.03
CA LYS A 51 -13.30 1.17 -19.62
C LYS A 51 -12.40 0.84 -20.81
N LEU A 52 -11.51 -0.17 -20.63
CA LEU A 52 -10.61 -0.57 -21.70
C LEU A 52 -11.39 -1.05 -22.94
N ALA A 53 -12.35 -1.94 -22.74
CA ALA A 53 -13.18 -2.45 -23.84
C ALA A 53 -13.97 -1.32 -24.52
N LEU A 54 -14.69 -0.50 -23.75
CA LEU A 54 -15.50 0.59 -24.30
C LEU A 54 -14.63 1.72 -24.88
N GLY A 55 -13.40 1.91 -24.38
CA GLY A 55 -12.42 2.83 -24.95
C GLY A 55 -11.94 2.38 -26.33
N ILE A 56 -11.59 1.10 -26.46
CA ILE A 56 -11.16 0.51 -27.75
C ILE A 56 -12.32 0.50 -28.74
N PHE A 57 -13.47 -0.06 -28.39
CA PHE A 57 -14.65 -0.12 -29.29
C PHE A 57 -15.25 1.25 -29.58
N GLY A 58 -15.16 2.18 -28.63
CA GLY A 58 -15.63 3.55 -28.76
C GLY A 58 -14.65 4.50 -29.45
N GLY A 59 -13.42 4.04 -29.75
CA GLY A 59 -12.40 4.86 -30.40
C GLY A 59 -11.87 6.01 -29.55
N SER A 60 -11.91 5.92 -28.21
CA SER A 60 -11.45 6.97 -27.29
C SER A 60 -10.09 6.61 -26.69
N GLN A 61 -9.06 7.38 -27.04
CA GLN A 61 -7.75 7.23 -26.44
C GLN A 61 -7.71 7.71 -24.98
N ALA A 62 -8.50 8.72 -24.63
CA ALA A 62 -8.60 9.19 -23.24
C ALA A 62 -9.20 8.11 -22.33
N LEU A 63 -10.23 7.38 -22.78
CA LEU A 63 -10.83 6.31 -21.97
C LEU A 63 -9.89 5.10 -21.85
N VAL A 64 -9.14 4.76 -22.91
CA VAL A 64 -8.10 3.71 -22.84
C VAL A 64 -7.00 4.11 -21.84
N ALA A 65 -6.54 5.36 -21.88
CA ALA A 65 -5.56 5.87 -20.92
C ALA A 65 -6.10 5.83 -19.48
N ASP A 66 -7.35 6.22 -19.26
CA ASP A 66 -8.01 6.19 -17.95
C ASP A 66 -8.23 4.74 -17.44
N ALA A 67 -8.45 3.77 -18.34
CA ALA A 67 -8.48 2.36 -18.00
C ALA A 67 -7.10 1.87 -17.53
N VAL A 68 -6.04 2.22 -18.24
CA VAL A 68 -4.65 1.87 -17.87
C VAL A 68 -4.27 2.51 -16.54
N HIS A 69 -4.67 3.76 -16.29
CA HIS A 69 -4.51 4.40 -14.99
C HIS A 69 -5.18 3.60 -13.88
N SER A 70 -6.44 3.19 -14.09
CA SER A 70 -7.16 2.35 -13.12
C SER A 70 -6.51 0.97 -12.89
N PHE A 71 -5.89 0.36 -13.92
CA PHE A 71 -5.08 -0.86 -13.75
C PHE A 71 -3.78 -0.59 -12.99
N SER A 72 -3.16 0.58 -13.20
CA SER A 72 -1.98 1.01 -12.48
C SER A 72 -2.21 1.02 -10.97
N ASP A 73 -3.31 1.64 -10.55
CA ASP A 73 -3.65 1.77 -9.13
C ASP A 73 -3.86 0.40 -8.44
N MET A 74 -4.33 -0.59 -9.20
CA MET A 74 -4.55 -1.95 -8.68
C MET A 74 -3.35 -2.88 -8.84
N SER A 75 -2.35 -2.50 -9.63
CA SER A 75 -1.23 -3.40 -9.96
C SER A 75 -0.42 -3.81 -8.72
N THR A 76 -0.26 -2.90 -7.77
CA THR A 76 0.40 -3.16 -6.48
C THR A 76 -0.43 -4.12 -5.63
N ASP A 77 -1.75 -3.96 -5.56
CA ASP A 77 -2.62 -4.85 -4.80
C ASP A 77 -2.60 -6.28 -5.36
N VAL A 78 -2.65 -6.40 -6.69
CA VAL A 78 -2.55 -7.70 -7.40
C VAL A 78 -1.19 -8.34 -7.14
N ALA A 79 -0.10 -7.57 -7.21
CA ALA A 79 1.23 -8.05 -6.91
C ALA A 79 1.32 -8.59 -5.47
N VAL A 80 0.76 -7.87 -4.50
CA VAL A 80 0.72 -8.31 -3.09
C VAL A 80 -0.04 -9.64 -2.97
N LEU A 81 -1.24 -9.75 -3.55
CA LEU A 81 -2.06 -10.97 -3.44
C LEU A 81 -1.37 -12.22 -3.96
N PHE A 82 -0.67 -12.13 -5.09
CA PHE A 82 -0.01 -13.27 -5.71
C PHE A 82 1.43 -13.46 -5.23
N GLY A 83 2.11 -12.38 -4.90
CA GLY A 83 3.52 -12.38 -4.57
C GLY A 83 3.83 -12.63 -3.11
N VAL A 84 2.91 -12.31 -2.17
CA VAL A 84 3.15 -12.40 -0.73
C VAL A 84 3.71 -13.75 -0.28
N LYS A 85 3.26 -14.84 -0.89
CA LYS A 85 3.76 -16.18 -0.61
C LYS A 85 5.26 -16.34 -0.89
N PHE A 86 5.77 -15.63 -1.90
CA PHE A 86 7.16 -15.75 -2.32
C PHE A 86 8.08 -14.89 -1.46
N TRP A 87 7.74 -13.63 -1.21
CA TRP A 87 8.63 -12.75 -0.45
C TRP A 87 8.47 -12.85 1.08
N SER A 88 7.40 -13.48 1.59
CA SER A 88 7.27 -13.83 3.01
C SER A 88 7.98 -15.15 3.37
N ALA A 89 8.61 -15.83 2.41
CA ALA A 89 9.40 -17.01 2.70
C ALA A 89 10.56 -16.67 3.67
N PRO A 90 10.78 -17.52 4.70
CA PRO A 90 11.81 -17.27 5.68
C PRO A 90 13.21 -17.34 5.06
N PRO A 91 14.25 -16.86 5.77
CA PRO A 91 15.64 -17.06 5.38
C PRO A 91 15.96 -18.53 5.11
N ASP A 92 16.78 -18.77 4.08
CA ASP A 92 17.32 -20.07 3.69
C ASP A 92 18.84 -19.99 3.45
N GLU A 93 19.48 -21.09 3.08
CA GLU A 93 20.93 -21.13 2.83
C GLU A 93 21.40 -20.19 1.73
N SER A 94 20.57 -19.98 0.71
CA SER A 94 20.88 -19.09 -0.43
C SER A 94 20.49 -17.63 -0.17
N HIS A 95 19.51 -17.39 0.71
CA HIS A 95 19.00 -16.06 1.06
C HIS A 95 18.98 -15.85 2.59
N PRO A 96 20.15 -15.60 3.22
CA PRO A 96 20.23 -15.49 4.69
C PRO A 96 19.41 -14.35 5.30
N TYR A 97 19.08 -13.31 4.52
CA TYR A 97 18.21 -12.21 4.94
C TYR A 97 16.73 -12.41 4.57
N GLY A 98 16.39 -13.58 4.00
CA GLY A 98 15.04 -13.88 3.50
C GLY A 98 14.78 -13.31 2.10
N HIS A 99 13.53 -13.35 1.68
CA HIS A 99 13.13 -13.11 0.30
C HIS A 99 12.43 -11.75 0.07
N LYS A 100 12.44 -10.86 1.05
CA LYS A 100 11.67 -9.59 1.03
C LYS A 100 12.01 -8.68 -0.16
N ARG A 101 13.27 -8.69 -0.65
CA ARG A 101 13.67 -7.90 -1.83
C ARG A 101 12.98 -8.32 -3.14
N ILE A 102 12.35 -9.51 -3.18
CA ILE A 102 11.53 -9.94 -4.33
C ILE A 102 10.33 -8.99 -4.48
N GLU A 103 9.72 -8.56 -3.39
CA GLU A 103 8.63 -7.57 -3.41
C GLU A 103 9.09 -6.27 -4.07
N THR A 104 10.24 -5.74 -3.66
CA THR A 104 10.83 -4.52 -4.20
C THR A 104 11.10 -4.65 -5.71
N LEU A 105 11.65 -5.78 -6.15
CA LEU A 105 11.93 -6.04 -7.56
C LEU A 105 10.65 -6.14 -8.41
N ILE A 106 9.62 -6.84 -7.91
CA ILE A 106 8.32 -6.94 -8.59
C ILE A 106 7.68 -5.55 -8.70
N THR A 107 7.71 -4.77 -7.62
CA THR A 107 7.15 -3.41 -7.59
C THR A 107 7.90 -2.49 -8.56
N ALA A 108 9.23 -2.57 -8.62
CA ALA A 108 10.03 -1.85 -9.60
C ALA A 108 9.67 -2.22 -11.05
N ALA A 109 9.52 -3.54 -11.33
CA ALA A 109 9.12 -4.02 -12.65
C ALA A 109 7.74 -3.50 -13.07
N ILE A 110 6.78 -3.46 -12.14
CA ILE A 110 5.45 -2.87 -12.37
C ILE A 110 5.59 -1.39 -12.70
N GLY A 111 6.35 -0.62 -11.92
CA GLY A 111 6.58 0.80 -12.17
C GLY A 111 7.18 1.07 -13.55
N ILE A 112 8.20 0.28 -13.96
CA ILE A 112 8.82 0.39 -15.28
C ILE A 112 7.81 0.06 -16.38
N PHE A 113 7.06 -1.04 -16.24
CA PHE A 113 6.05 -1.43 -17.23
C PHE A 113 4.99 -0.34 -17.42
N LEU A 114 4.47 0.23 -16.31
CA LEU A 114 3.51 1.32 -16.35
C LEU A 114 4.07 2.58 -17.01
N GLY A 115 5.32 2.92 -16.72
CA GLY A 115 6.01 4.04 -17.36
C GLY A 115 6.11 3.87 -18.87
N LEU A 116 6.49 2.68 -19.33
CA LEU A 116 6.58 2.36 -20.77
C LEU A 116 5.21 2.44 -21.46
N VAL A 117 4.16 1.90 -20.83
CA VAL A 117 2.79 1.98 -21.38
C VAL A 117 2.31 3.42 -21.44
N ALA A 118 2.55 4.21 -20.40
CA ALA A 118 2.19 5.63 -20.37
C ALA A 118 2.90 6.45 -21.46
N ILE A 119 4.20 6.20 -21.67
CA ILE A 119 4.96 6.82 -22.77
C ILE A 119 4.34 6.43 -24.12
N GLY A 120 3.98 5.15 -24.32
CA GLY A 120 3.34 4.68 -25.55
C GLY A 120 2.00 5.37 -25.81
N ILE A 121 1.14 5.49 -24.78
CA ILE A 121 -0.16 6.17 -24.89
C ILE A 121 0.04 7.65 -25.21
N GLY A 122 0.90 8.34 -24.46
CA GLY A 122 1.18 9.76 -24.65
C GLY A 122 1.76 10.05 -26.03
N TYR A 123 2.71 9.22 -26.47
CA TYR A 123 3.30 9.32 -27.82
C TYR A 123 2.26 9.15 -28.91
N ASN A 124 1.43 8.11 -28.86
CA ASN A 124 0.37 7.87 -29.84
C ASN A 124 -0.64 9.02 -29.87
N ALA A 125 -1.04 9.54 -28.72
CA ALA A 125 -1.94 10.66 -28.65
C ALA A 125 -1.35 11.93 -29.26
N LEU A 126 -0.08 12.25 -28.97
CA LEU A 126 0.61 13.41 -29.58
C LEU A 126 0.76 13.25 -31.09
N MET A 127 1.14 12.07 -31.58
CA MET A 127 1.26 11.81 -33.01
C MET A 127 -0.08 11.94 -33.72
N SER A 128 -1.18 11.48 -33.10
CA SER A 128 -2.53 11.62 -33.66
C SER A 128 -2.97 13.08 -33.75
N ILE A 129 -2.63 13.91 -32.76
CA ILE A 129 -2.88 15.36 -32.80
C ILE A 129 -2.10 16.00 -33.96
N TRP A 130 -0.81 15.68 -34.10
CA TRP A 130 0.07 16.22 -35.14
C TRP A 130 -0.34 15.82 -36.54
N ALA A 131 -0.80 14.58 -36.71
CA ALA A 131 -1.23 14.06 -38.01
C ALA A 131 -2.64 14.49 -38.42
N GLU A 132 -3.33 15.32 -37.60
CA GLU A 132 -4.73 15.70 -37.78
C GLU A 132 -5.68 14.51 -37.99
N GLN A 133 -5.28 13.32 -37.47
CA GLN A 133 -6.02 12.06 -37.58
C GLN A 133 -6.95 11.84 -36.36
N ALA A 134 -7.50 12.91 -35.81
CA ALA A 134 -8.39 12.83 -34.67
C ALA A 134 -9.70 12.14 -35.06
N GLY A 135 -9.80 10.84 -34.81
CA GLY A 135 -11.03 10.09 -34.88
C GLY A 135 -12.03 10.61 -33.83
N GLN A 136 -13.29 10.77 -34.24
CA GLN A 136 -14.34 11.17 -33.31
C GLN A 136 -14.70 9.98 -32.41
N PRO A 137 -14.56 10.07 -31.04
CA PRO A 137 -14.99 9.01 -30.16
C PRO A 137 -16.50 8.84 -30.23
N SER A 138 -16.97 7.61 -30.12
CA SER A 138 -18.38 7.29 -30.11
C SER A 138 -19.01 7.54 -28.73
N TRP A 139 -20.32 7.69 -28.70
CA TRP A 139 -21.09 7.78 -27.44
C TRP A 139 -20.91 6.58 -26.52
N VAL A 140 -20.48 5.43 -27.07
CA VAL A 140 -20.15 4.22 -26.28
C VAL A 140 -19.00 4.50 -25.32
N ALA A 141 -17.98 5.24 -25.74
CA ALA A 141 -16.88 5.63 -24.86
C ALA A 141 -17.36 6.55 -23.72
N LEU A 142 -18.22 7.52 -24.03
CA LEU A 142 -18.79 8.40 -23.01
C LEU A 142 -19.61 7.63 -21.97
N ILE A 143 -20.44 6.68 -22.43
CA ILE A 143 -21.22 5.81 -21.52
C ILE A 143 -20.26 5.05 -20.60
N GLY A 144 -19.15 4.51 -21.13
CA GLY A 144 -18.15 3.82 -20.33
C GLY A 144 -17.52 4.70 -19.25
N ALA A 145 -17.16 5.94 -19.60
CA ALA A 145 -16.62 6.91 -18.64
C ALA A 145 -17.64 7.24 -17.54
N LEU A 146 -18.87 7.56 -17.91
CA LEU A 146 -19.93 7.91 -16.96
C LEU A 146 -20.30 6.76 -16.04
N LEU A 147 -20.44 5.53 -16.57
CA LEU A 147 -20.70 4.34 -15.76
C LEU A 147 -19.57 4.14 -14.73
N SER A 148 -18.31 4.29 -15.14
CA SER A 148 -17.20 4.16 -14.23
C SER A 148 -17.26 5.18 -13.08
N ILE A 149 -17.54 6.45 -13.35
CA ILE A 149 -17.68 7.51 -12.35
C ILE A 149 -18.80 7.17 -11.37
N VAL A 150 -19.97 6.77 -11.87
CA VAL A 150 -21.15 6.45 -11.04
C VAL A 150 -20.87 5.25 -10.14
N PHE A 151 -20.29 4.18 -10.68
CA PHE A 151 -19.97 2.98 -9.89
C PHE A 151 -18.87 3.22 -8.87
N LYS A 152 -17.83 3.99 -9.20
CA LYS A 152 -16.77 4.36 -8.23
C LYS A 152 -17.33 5.25 -7.11
N GLU A 153 -18.23 6.20 -7.40
CA GLU A 153 -18.90 6.99 -6.36
C GLU A 153 -19.80 6.11 -5.47
N PHE A 154 -20.48 5.11 -6.05
CA PHE A 154 -21.27 4.14 -5.28
C PHE A 154 -20.37 3.31 -4.34
N VAL A 155 -19.26 2.77 -4.86
CA VAL A 155 -18.26 2.02 -4.06
C VAL A 155 -17.71 2.90 -2.94
N TYR A 156 -17.37 4.16 -3.22
CA TYR A 156 -16.94 5.12 -2.20
C TYR A 156 -17.97 5.25 -1.07
N ARG A 157 -19.24 5.56 -1.41
CA ARG A 157 -20.29 5.77 -0.40
C ARG A 157 -20.52 4.52 0.44
N TRP A 158 -20.52 3.36 -0.20
CA TRP A 158 -20.68 2.10 0.51
C TRP A 158 -19.49 1.81 1.43
N THR A 159 -18.26 1.94 0.93
CA THR A 159 -17.03 1.66 1.71
C THR A 159 -16.90 2.63 2.89
N VAL A 160 -17.17 3.94 2.69
CA VAL A 160 -17.10 4.92 3.79
C VAL A 160 -18.15 4.66 4.85
N ALA A 161 -19.37 4.22 4.46
CA ALA A 161 -20.42 3.89 5.42
C ALA A 161 -20.00 2.69 6.30
N VAL A 162 -19.45 1.63 5.69
CA VAL A 162 -18.90 0.48 6.43
C VAL A 162 -17.73 0.90 7.31
N GLY A 163 -16.77 1.67 6.78
CA GLY A 163 -15.59 2.14 7.52
C GLY A 163 -15.95 2.94 8.77
N LYS A 164 -16.98 3.81 8.69
CA LYS A 164 -17.51 4.54 9.82
C LYS A 164 -18.21 3.64 10.85
N GLN A 165 -18.98 2.64 10.38
CA GLN A 165 -19.67 1.68 11.27
C GLN A 165 -18.68 0.83 12.07
N VAL A 166 -17.62 0.33 11.42
CA VAL A 166 -16.60 -0.50 12.07
C VAL A 166 -15.48 0.34 12.72
N LYS A 167 -15.58 1.68 12.67
CA LYS A 167 -14.59 2.63 13.22
C LYS A 167 -13.16 2.37 12.72
N SER A 168 -13.01 1.99 11.45
CA SER A 168 -11.70 1.72 10.81
C SER A 168 -11.25 2.90 9.96
N PRO A 169 -10.23 3.68 10.39
CA PRO A 169 -9.66 4.76 9.59
C PRO A 169 -9.09 4.26 8.26
N ALA A 170 -8.50 3.06 8.23
CA ALA A 170 -7.94 2.46 7.02
C ALA A 170 -9.02 2.21 5.94
N VAL A 171 -10.19 1.68 6.34
CA VAL A 171 -11.31 1.48 5.40
C VAL A 171 -11.87 2.80 4.89
N VAL A 172 -11.91 3.83 5.74
CA VAL A 172 -12.32 5.19 5.34
C VAL A 172 -11.31 5.79 4.36
N ALA A 173 -10.01 5.64 4.62
CA ALA A 173 -8.95 6.12 3.71
C ALA A 173 -9.04 5.42 2.34
N ASN A 174 -9.23 4.09 2.32
CA ASN A 174 -9.44 3.33 1.08
C ASN A 174 -10.68 3.80 0.30
N ALA A 175 -11.78 4.15 1.01
CA ALA A 175 -12.95 4.75 0.37
C ALA A 175 -12.60 6.07 -0.32
N TRP A 176 -11.86 6.96 0.33
CA TRP A 176 -11.42 8.22 -0.26
C TRP A 176 -10.54 8.02 -1.51
N HIS A 177 -9.72 6.98 -1.55
CA HIS A 177 -8.97 6.61 -2.75
C HIS A 177 -9.93 6.36 -3.94
N HIS A 178 -10.96 5.52 -3.77
CA HIS A 178 -11.97 5.29 -4.82
C HIS A 178 -12.64 6.58 -5.31
N ARG A 179 -12.88 7.53 -4.40
CA ARG A 179 -13.46 8.83 -4.79
C ARG A 179 -12.49 9.69 -5.58
N THR A 180 -11.22 9.73 -5.18
CA THR A 180 -10.18 10.44 -5.93
C THR A 180 -10.08 9.91 -7.35
N ASP A 181 -10.12 8.59 -7.53
CA ASP A 181 -10.13 7.95 -8.85
C ASP A 181 -11.38 8.29 -9.67
N ALA A 182 -12.55 8.40 -9.02
CA ALA A 182 -13.77 8.86 -9.72
C ALA A 182 -13.62 10.30 -10.20
N LEU A 183 -13.05 11.17 -9.37
CA LEU A 183 -12.83 12.58 -9.70
C LEU A 183 -11.81 12.76 -10.82
N SER A 184 -10.75 11.94 -10.87
CA SER A 184 -9.74 11.98 -11.94
C SER A 184 -10.30 11.56 -13.30
N SER A 185 -11.37 10.74 -13.34
CA SER A 185 -12.05 10.35 -14.57
C SER A 185 -13.04 11.43 -15.11
N ILE A 186 -13.38 12.46 -14.32
CA ILE A 186 -14.30 13.53 -14.76
C ILE A 186 -13.74 14.34 -15.94
N PRO A 187 -12.48 14.86 -15.90
CA PRO A 187 -11.89 15.56 -17.04
C PRO A 187 -11.86 14.70 -18.31
N VAL A 188 -11.63 13.39 -18.17
CA VAL A 188 -11.66 12.42 -19.29
C VAL A 188 -13.07 12.35 -19.89
N ALA A 189 -14.10 12.21 -19.05
CA ALA A 189 -15.50 12.18 -19.54
C ALA A 189 -15.89 13.49 -20.23
N ILE A 190 -15.44 14.64 -19.74
CA ILE A 190 -15.67 15.95 -20.36
C ILE A 190 -14.98 16.02 -21.74
N ALA A 191 -13.73 15.58 -21.85
CA ALA A 191 -12.98 15.55 -23.11
C ALA A 191 -13.68 14.68 -24.16
N ILE A 192 -14.10 13.47 -23.76
CA ILE A 192 -14.85 12.53 -24.62
C ILE A 192 -16.19 13.14 -25.04
N ALA A 193 -16.95 13.75 -24.11
CA ALA A 193 -18.23 14.37 -24.41
C ALA A 193 -18.08 15.52 -25.43
N ALA A 194 -17.10 16.39 -25.22
CA ALA A 194 -16.83 17.48 -26.16
C ALA A 194 -16.44 16.96 -27.55
N ALA A 195 -15.56 15.96 -27.61
CA ALA A 195 -15.13 15.34 -28.86
C ALA A 195 -16.29 14.60 -29.56
N ALA A 196 -17.20 13.96 -28.84
CA ALA A 196 -18.34 13.25 -29.40
C ALA A 196 -19.42 14.19 -29.95
N ILE A 197 -19.59 15.38 -29.34
CA ILE A 197 -20.60 16.37 -29.79
C ILE A 197 -20.17 17.10 -31.06
N ASN A 198 -18.89 17.50 -31.16
CA ASN A 198 -18.41 18.31 -32.28
C ASN A 198 -17.12 17.69 -32.86
N PRO A 199 -17.15 17.29 -34.16
CA PRO A 199 -15.96 16.76 -34.83
C PRO A 199 -14.73 17.69 -34.78
N ALA A 200 -14.93 19.01 -34.78
CA ALA A 200 -13.85 19.98 -34.66
C ALA A 200 -13.12 19.90 -33.29
N TRP A 201 -13.73 19.29 -32.29
CA TRP A 201 -13.21 19.12 -30.95
C TRP A 201 -12.70 17.68 -30.71
N ALA A 202 -12.65 16.84 -31.73
CA ALA A 202 -12.18 15.45 -31.62
C ALA A 202 -10.76 15.36 -31.03
N PHE A 203 -9.92 16.38 -31.25
CA PHE A 203 -8.57 16.46 -30.67
C PHE A 203 -8.57 16.48 -29.13
N LEU A 204 -9.67 16.89 -28.47
CA LEU A 204 -9.77 16.92 -27.01
C LEU A 204 -9.66 15.54 -26.38
N ASP A 205 -10.13 14.48 -27.06
CA ASP A 205 -9.94 13.10 -26.58
C ASP A 205 -8.45 12.75 -26.49
N TYR A 206 -7.65 13.13 -27.48
CA TYR A 206 -6.21 12.89 -27.47
C TYR A 206 -5.49 13.78 -26.45
N VAL A 207 -5.94 15.02 -26.26
CA VAL A 207 -5.44 15.89 -25.16
C VAL A 207 -5.72 15.24 -23.81
N GLY A 208 -6.92 14.69 -23.61
CA GLY A 208 -7.27 13.91 -22.42
C GLY A 208 -6.34 12.73 -22.21
N ALA A 209 -6.04 11.98 -23.27
CA ALA A 209 -5.09 10.87 -23.21
C ALA A 209 -3.67 11.30 -22.82
N VAL A 210 -3.18 12.43 -23.35
CA VAL A 210 -1.87 13.02 -22.95
C VAL A 210 -1.86 13.38 -21.47
N ILE A 211 -2.91 14.04 -20.99
CA ILE A 211 -3.01 14.44 -19.57
C ILE A 211 -2.98 13.21 -18.66
N VAL A 212 -3.78 12.19 -18.99
CA VAL A 212 -3.81 10.94 -18.21
C VAL A 212 -2.46 10.23 -18.27
N SER A 213 -1.79 10.19 -19.43
CA SER A 213 -0.47 9.57 -19.56
C SER A 213 0.58 10.25 -18.65
N ILE A 214 0.51 11.57 -18.48
CA ILE A 214 1.38 12.31 -17.55
C ILE A 214 1.09 11.89 -16.09
N PHE A 215 -0.16 11.71 -15.71
CA PHE A 215 -0.50 11.20 -14.38
C PHE A 215 0.02 9.78 -14.14
N ILE A 216 -0.11 8.89 -15.14
CA ILE A 216 0.45 7.53 -15.04
C ILE A 216 1.98 7.59 -14.91
N LEU A 217 2.67 8.44 -15.69
CA LEU A 217 4.12 8.64 -15.59
C LEU A 217 4.54 9.15 -14.21
N HIS A 218 3.77 10.09 -13.65
CA HIS A 218 4.04 10.58 -12.29
C HIS A 218 3.91 9.46 -11.24
N THR A 219 2.86 8.65 -11.32
CA THR A 219 2.66 7.49 -10.44
C THR A 219 3.79 6.46 -10.63
N ALA A 220 4.12 6.12 -11.87
CA ALA A 220 5.20 5.19 -12.21
C ALA A 220 6.55 5.68 -11.65
N TRP A 221 6.84 6.97 -11.77
CA TRP A 221 8.05 7.58 -11.19
C TRP A 221 8.06 7.47 -9.67
N GLY A 222 6.94 7.72 -8.99
CA GLY A 222 6.81 7.52 -7.55
C GLY A 222 7.15 6.09 -7.12
N ILE A 223 6.61 5.10 -7.84
CA ILE A 223 6.89 3.67 -7.60
C ILE A 223 8.37 3.36 -7.83
N ILE A 224 8.92 3.76 -8.98
CA ILE A 224 10.32 3.48 -9.36
C ILE A 224 11.29 4.15 -8.38
N SER A 225 11.08 5.43 -8.04
CA SER A 225 11.97 6.17 -7.16
C SER A 225 12.02 5.60 -5.75
N SER A 226 10.87 5.21 -5.19
CA SER A 226 10.80 4.60 -3.86
C SER A 226 11.46 3.21 -3.83
N THR A 227 11.22 2.39 -4.84
CA THR A 227 11.84 1.05 -4.93
C THR A 227 13.34 1.14 -5.21
N LEU A 228 13.77 2.10 -6.03
CA LEU A 228 15.20 2.33 -6.27
C LEU A 228 15.90 2.80 -5.00
N ALA A 229 15.29 3.72 -4.25
CA ALA A 229 15.80 4.18 -2.96
C ALA A 229 16.01 3.00 -1.99
N GLU A 230 15.05 2.08 -1.91
CA GLU A 230 15.17 0.86 -1.10
C GLU A 230 16.28 -0.06 -1.61
N LEU A 231 16.42 -0.25 -2.94
CA LEU A 231 17.45 -1.12 -3.52
C LEU A 231 18.88 -0.61 -3.31
N ILE A 232 19.05 0.71 -3.19
CA ILE A 232 20.35 1.35 -2.90
C ILE A 232 20.55 1.59 -1.40
N ASP A 233 19.78 0.92 -0.54
CA ASP A 233 19.89 0.99 0.92
C ASP A 233 19.75 2.42 1.48
N GLN A 234 18.79 3.19 0.96
CA GLN A 234 18.48 4.51 1.54
C GLN A 234 18.07 4.37 3.00
N GLY A 235 18.71 5.16 3.87
CA GLY A 235 18.40 5.19 5.31
C GLY A 235 17.02 5.79 5.61
N VAL A 236 16.59 5.63 6.86
CA VAL A 236 15.34 6.23 7.35
C VAL A 236 15.46 7.75 7.44
N PRO A 237 14.32 8.49 7.47
CA PRO A 237 14.30 9.91 7.74
C PRO A 237 14.98 10.27 9.06
N GLN A 238 15.43 11.52 9.18
CA GLN A 238 16.15 12.00 10.35
C GLN A 238 15.38 11.82 11.66
N GLU A 239 14.07 11.99 11.65
CA GLU A 239 13.19 11.78 12.80
C GLU A 239 13.26 10.35 13.34
N ASP A 240 13.17 9.35 12.45
CA ASP A 240 13.29 7.94 12.82
C ASP A 240 14.71 7.61 13.30
N HIS A 241 15.74 8.23 12.68
CA HIS A 241 17.12 8.08 13.10
C HIS A 241 17.35 8.58 14.53
N GLU A 242 16.81 9.75 14.88
CA GLU A 242 16.88 10.32 16.24
C GLU A 242 16.10 9.49 17.25
N ARG A 243 14.96 8.94 16.84
CA ARG A 243 14.17 8.01 17.66
C ARG A 243 14.94 6.74 17.98
N LEU A 244 15.61 6.14 16.98
CA LEU A 244 16.45 4.96 17.18
C LEU A 244 17.61 5.26 18.13
N ALA A 245 18.30 6.41 17.97
CA ALA A 245 19.36 6.84 18.87
C ALA A 245 18.86 7.00 20.30
N THR A 246 17.72 7.65 20.49
CA THR A 246 17.11 7.87 21.82
C THR A 246 16.76 6.54 22.49
N LEU A 247 16.13 5.62 21.78
CA LEU A 247 15.77 4.30 22.29
C LEU A 247 17.01 3.48 22.70
N ALA A 248 18.04 3.49 21.85
CA ALA A 248 19.28 2.76 22.15
C ALA A 248 20.01 3.34 23.36
N THR A 249 20.12 4.68 23.47
CA THR A 249 20.78 5.37 24.58
C THR A 249 20.04 5.20 25.91
N ALA A 250 18.71 5.01 25.87
CA ALA A 250 17.91 4.75 27.07
C ALA A 250 18.19 3.38 27.73
N THR A 251 18.94 2.49 27.06
CA THR A 251 19.26 1.16 27.63
C THR A 251 20.33 1.27 28.72
N PRO A 252 20.13 0.67 29.91
CA PRO A 252 21.08 0.73 31.00
C PRO A 252 22.47 0.20 30.61
N GLY A 253 23.50 0.94 30.96
CA GLY A 253 24.90 0.58 30.64
C GLY A 253 25.41 1.11 29.31
N VAL A 254 24.56 1.70 28.49
CA VAL A 254 24.93 2.45 27.29
C VAL A 254 25.42 3.85 27.69
N ILE A 255 26.62 4.24 27.23
CA ILE A 255 27.20 5.56 27.45
C ILE A 255 26.79 6.51 26.31
N SER A 256 26.96 6.05 25.07
CA SER A 256 26.56 6.81 23.87
C SER A 256 26.34 5.87 22.69
N VAL A 257 25.70 6.38 21.65
CA VAL A 257 25.40 5.65 20.42
C VAL A 257 25.83 6.49 19.23
N HIS A 258 26.48 5.87 18.25
CA HIS A 258 26.88 6.54 17.00
C HIS A 258 26.89 5.56 15.83
N ALA A 259 27.27 6.04 14.63
CA ALA A 259 27.34 5.25 13.40
C ALA A 259 26.07 4.40 13.12
N ILE A 260 24.89 4.95 13.42
CA ILE A 260 23.61 4.29 13.13
C ILE A 260 23.44 4.26 11.62
N ARG A 261 23.31 3.05 11.09
CA ARG A 261 22.99 2.78 9.69
C ARG A 261 21.71 1.98 9.63
N THR A 262 20.87 2.35 8.69
CA THR A 262 19.57 1.70 8.52
C THR A 262 19.37 1.31 7.07
N ARG A 263 18.65 0.22 6.84
CA ARG A 263 18.18 -0.17 5.50
C ARG A 263 16.80 -0.77 5.60
N ARG A 264 15.95 -0.46 4.62
CA ARG A 264 14.63 -1.07 4.50
C ARG A 264 14.68 -2.26 3.54
N MET A 265 13.89 -3.28 3.86
CA MET A 265 13.57 -4.40 2.98
C MET A 265 12.06 -4.60 3.06
N SER A 266 11.32 -4.02 2.12
CA SER A 266 9.86 -3.93 2.19
C SER A 266 9.40 -3.22 3.48
N SER A 267 8.56 -3.85 4.29
CA SER A 267 8.09 -3.31 5.57
C SER A 267 9.09 -3.45 6.73
N ALA A 268 10.21 -4.17 6.54
CA ALA A 268 11.16 -4.44 7.61
C ALA A 268 12.32 -3.44 7.60
N LEU A 269 12.65 -2.93 8.78
CA LEU A 269 13.81 -2.09 9.04
C LEU A 269 14.92 -2.92 9.68
N TYR A 270 16.11 -2.85 9.09
CA TYR A 270 17.34 -3.41 9.65
C TYR A 270 18.22 -2.26 10.12
N VAL A 271 18.80 -2.41 11.31
CA VAL A 271 19.59 -1.36 11.97
C VAL A 271 20.92 -1.91 12.35
N ASP A 272 22.01 -1.24 11.95
CA ASP A 272 23.35 -1.46 12.45
C ASP A 272 23.75 -0.22 13.27
N LEU A 273 24.29 -0.40 14.49
CA LEU A 273 24.70 0.73 15.31
C LEU A 273 25.90 0.37 16.19
N HIS A 274 26.68 1.39 16.53
CA HIS A 274 27.77 1.30 17.48
C HIS A 274 27.31 1.82 18.84
N VAL A 275 27.58 1.07 19.88
CA VAL A 275 27.20 1.37 21.26
C VAL A 275 28.46 1.43 22.13
N MET A 276 28.70 2.59 22.71
CA MET A 276 29.81 2.78 23.64
C MET A 276 29.39 2.34 25.04
N VAL A 277 30.25 1.52 25.64
CA VAL A 277 30.07 0.96 26.98
C VAL A 277 31.36 1.10 27.82
N ASN A 278 31.28 0.85 29.11
CA ASN A 278 32.47 0.86 29.97
C ASN A 278 33.47 -0.21 29.53
N GLY A 279 34.69 0.20 29.15
CA GLY A 279 35.74 -0.70 28.65
C GLY A 279 36.28 -1.72 29.63
N TYR A 280 35.99 -1.60 30.93
CA TYR A 280 36.41 -2.55 31.97
C TYR A 280 35.41 -3.65 32.26
N MET A 281 34.26 -3.66 31.58
CA MET A 281 33.28 -4.72 31.77
C MET A 281 33.73 -6.05 31.13
N THR A 282 33.18 -7.15 31.60
CA THR A 282 33.39 -8.44 30.95
C THR A 282 32.68 -8.49 29.59
N VAL A 283 33.19 -9.33 28.68
CA VAL A 283 32.51 -9.59 27.40
C VAL A 283 31.06 -10.07 27.61
N GLU A 284 30.83 -10.89 28.63
CA GLU A 284 29.51 -11.37 29.02
C GLU A 284 28.55 -10.19 29.31
N LYS A 285 29.00 -9.23 30.14
CA LYS A 285 28.21 -8.07 30.50
C LYS A 285 27.94 -7.16 29.30
N GLY A 286 28.93 -6.96 28.44
CA GLY A 286 28.78 -6.23 27.19
C GLY A 286 27.74 -6.90 26.25
N HIS A 287 27.80 -8.23 26.14
CA HIS A 287 26.84 -9.00 25.36
C HIS A 287 25.40 -8.85 25.88
N GLU A 288 25.21 -8.86 27.21
CA GLU A 288 23.88 -8.59 27.81
C GLU A 288 23.35 -7.21 27.40
N ILE A 289 24.17 -6.15 27.49
CA ILE A 289 23.78 -4.79 27.08
C ILE A 289 23.41 -4.77 25.58
N ALA A 290 24.24 -5.38 24.72
CA ALA A 290 23.93 -5.45 23.29
C ALA A 290 22.59 -6.14 23.02
N LYS A 291 22.30 -7.22 23.75
CA LYS A 291 21.01 -7.92 23.65
C LYS A 291 19.84 -7.06 24.14
N GLU A 292 20.02 -6.31 25.23
CA GLU A 292 19.01 -5.39 25.75
C GLU A 292 18.73 -4.24 24.76
N VAL A 293 19.79 -3.64 24.17
CA VAL A 293 19.65 -2.61 23.11
C VAL A 293 18.86 -3.16 21.92
N LYS A 294 19.25 -4.35 21.41
CA LYS A 294 18.53 -5.01 20.32
C LYS A 294 17.06 -5.21 20.67
N GLN A 295 16.77 -5.74 21.85
CA GLN A 295 15.40 -6.02 22.29
C GLN A 295 14.59 -4.73 22.47
N ASN A 296 15.20 -3.67 23.03
CA ASN A 296 14.57 -2.37 23.20
C ASN A 296 14.19 -1.77 21.86
N LEU A 297 15.08 -1.78 20.88
CA LEU A 297 14.81 -1.25 19.53
C LEU A 297 13.72 -2.05 18.81
N VAL A 298 13.81 -3.39 18.80
CA VAL A 298 12.82 -4.25 18.14
C VAL A 298 11.44 -4.13 18.79
N THR A 299 11.37 -3.95 20.12
CA THR A 299 10.08 -3.85 20.83
C THR A 299 9.41 -2.48 20.67
N ASN A 300 10.21 -1.40 20.69
CA ASN A 300 9.69 -0.03 20.77
C ASN A 300 9.72 0.75 19.45
N HIS A 301 10.33 0.17 18.41
CA HIS A 301 10.25 0.74 17.05
C HIS A 301 9.38 -0.18 16.15
N PRO A 302 8.27 0.33 15.56
CA PRO A 302 7.25 -0.52 14.92
C PRO A 302 7.78 -1.34 13.74
N ASP A 303 8.76 -0.82 13.00
CA ASP A 303 9.27 -1.44 11.78
C ASP A 303 10.58 -2.22 12.00
N ALA A 304 11.25 -2.07 13.16
CA ALA A 304 12.54 -2.71 13.42
C ALA A 304 12.39 -4.24 13.50
N MET A 305 13.00 -4.93 12.55
CA MET A 305 12.95 -6.39 12.41
C MET A 305 14.18 -7.05 13.00
N ASP A 306 15.35 -6.49 12.75
CA ASP A 306 16.62 -6.97 13.27
C ASP A 306 17.60 -5.81 13.53
N VAL A 307 18.44 -5.99 14.55
CA VAL A 307 19.42 -4.99 14.99
C VAL A 307 20.76 -5.67 15.24
N VAL A 308 21.80 -5.15 14.61
CA VAL A 308 23.19 -5.53 14.86
C VAL A 308 23.84 -4.45 15.72
N VAL A 309 24.30 -4.85 16.91
CA VAL A 309 24.96 -3.96 17.86
C VAL A 309 26.46 -4.25 17.88
N HIS A 310 27.25 -3.25 17.48
CA HIS A 310 28.69 -3.27 17.64
C HIS A 310 29.06 -2.55 18.93
N LEU A 311 29.68 -3.28 19.87
CA LEU A 311 30.11 -2.70 21.14
C LEU A 311 31.52 -2.11 21.04
N GLU A 312 31.65 -0.87 21.53
CA GLU A 312 32.94 -0.18 21.62
C GLU A 312 33.24 0.26 23.05
N PRO A 313 34.50 0.14 23.50
CA PRO A 313 34.88 0.68 24.82
C PRO A 313 34.84 2.20 24.75
N SER A 314 34.28 2.84 25.77
CA SER A 314 34.41 4.31 25.93
C SER A 314 35.88 4.67 26.05
N PRO A 315 36.37 5.74 25.38
CA PRO A 315 37.70 6.26 25.64
C PRO A 315 37.89 6.47 27.13
N LEU A 316 39.03 6.05 27.63
CA LEU A 316 39.43 6.35 29.03
C LEU A 316 39.50 7.88 29.15
N ASP A 317 38.76 8.44 30.10
CA ASP A 317 39.01 9.82 30.52
C ASP A 317 40.47 9.87 30.97
N SER A 318 41.31 10.47 30.11
CA SER A 318 42.76 10.69 30.36
C SER A 318 42.97 11.88 31.28
#